data_d425445dfbb7e954ede17d000c40ec73
#
_entry.id   d425445dfbb7e954ede17d000c40ec73
#
_cell.length_a   1.000
_cell.length_b   1.000
_cell.length_c   1.000
_cell.angle_alpha   90.00
_cell.angle_beta   90.00
_cell.angle_gamma   90.00
#
_symmetry.space_group_name_H-M   'P 1'
#
loop_
_entity.id
_entity.type
_entity.pdbx_description
1 polymer ?
#
loop_
_entity_poly.entity_id
_entity_poly.type
_entity_poly.pdbx_seq_one_letter_code
_entity_poly.pdbx_strand_id
1 'polypeptide(L)'
;MIFVIHAMDKKDAINTRAKHYKAHRQHLDDSEKYGVGVITAGPFVADDNETPIGSLFIIEAKDRAAVKAFVESDPYHTNGVWEAGGVEIHAYHKKRG
;
A
#
# COMPACT_ATOMS: atom_id res chain seq x y z
N MET A 1 11.95 -9.57 -7.62
CA MET A 1 12.31 -9.06 -6.28
C MET A 1 11.05 -8.82 -5.46
N ILE A 2 11.12 -9.07 -4.19
CA ILE A 2 10.02 -8.79 -3.28
C ILE A 2 10.26 -7.45 -2.60
N PHE A 3 9.21 -6.65 -2.50
CA PHE A 3 9.23 -5.37 -1.78
C PHE A 3 8.11 -5.34 -0.77
N VAL A 4 8.38 -4.69 0.35
CA VAL A 4 7.38 -4.43 1.40
C VAL A 4 7.12 -2.93 1.43
N ILE A 5 5.85 -2.57 1.34
CA ILE A 5 5.42 -1.18 1.43
C ILE A 5 4.67 -1.00 2.75
N HIS A 6 5.12 -0.02 3.51
CA HIS A 6 4.56 0.36 4.80
C HIS A 6 4.09 1.80 4.68
N ALA A 7 2.77 2.02 4.76
CA ALA A 7 2.20 3.34 4.57
C ALA A 7 1.24 3.67 5.72
N MET A 8 1.58 4.68 6.51
CA MET A 8 0.72 5.10 7.63
C MET A 8 -0.23 6.19 7.20
N ASP A 9 -1.47 6.12 7.68
CA ASP A 9 -2.50 7.09 7.38
C ASP A 9 -2.24 8.42 8.08
N LYS A 10 -2.74 9.50 7.48
CA LYS A 10 -2.84 10.78 8.16
C LYS A 10 -3.77 10.64 9.36
N LYS A 11 -3.57 11.51 10.35
CA LYS A 11 -4.51 11.66 11.44
C LYS A 11 -5.90 11.95 10.86
N ASP A 12 -6.92 11.32 11.41
CA ASP A 12 -8.32 11.51 11.03
C ASP A 12 -8.63 11.13 9.57
N ALA A 13 -7.88 10.19 9.00
CA ALA A 13 -8.07 9.76 7.60
C ALA A 13 -9.15 8.70 7.39
N ILE A 14 -9.81 8.25 8.44
CA ILE A 14 -10.73 7.10 8.36
C ILE A 14 -11.85 7.31 7.32
N ASN A 15 -12.45 8.48 7.27
CA ASN A 15 -13.51 8.78 6.31
C ASN A 15 -12.99 8.91 4.89
N THR A 16 -11.82 9.52 4.71
CA THR A 16 -11.17 9.64 3.41
C THR A 16 -10.79 8.25 2.88
N ARG A 17 -10.27 7.39 3.75
CA ARG A 17 -9.94 6.01 3.41
C ARG A 17 -11.18 5.26 2.94
N ALA A 18 -12.28 5.34 3.67
CA ALA A 18 -13.53 4.68 3.31
C ALA A 18 -14.05 5.17 1.96
N LYS A 19 -13.98 6.46 1.71
CA LYS A 19 -14.42 7.08 0.45
C LYS A 19 -13.64 6.55 -0.76
N HIS A 20 -12.35 6.29 -0.62
CA HIS A 20 -11.48 5.87 -1.72
C HIS A 20 -11.14 4.37 -1.72
N TYR A 21 -11.77 3.60 -0.85
CA TYR A 21 -11.51 2.16 -0.69
C TYR A 21 -11.71 1.38 -1.99
N LYS A 22 -12.83 1.63 -2.67
CA LYS A 22 -13.18 0.90 -3.89
C LYS A 22 -12.16 1.17 -5.01
N ALA A 23 -11.79 2.44 -5.19
CA ALA A 23 -10.79 2.83 -6.18
C ALA A 23 -9.40 2.24 -5.83
N HIS A 24 -9.05 2.21 -4.57
CA HIS A 24 -7.81 1.57 -4.09
C HIS A 24 -7.80 0.07 -4.43
N ARG A 25 -8.89 -0.64 -4.16
CA ARG A 25 -8.99 -2.06 -4.50
C ARG A 25 -8.84 -2.31 -6.00
N GLN A 26 -9.47 -1.47 -6.81
CA GLN A 26 -9.35 -1.57 -8.27
C GLN A 26 -7.90 -1.36 -8.71
N HIS A 27 -7.20 -0.43 -8.08
CA HIS A 27 -5.78 -0.21 -8.37
C HIS A 27 -4.94 -1.45 -8.07
N LEU A 28 -5.21 -2.14 -6.96
CA LEU A 28 -4.52 -3.39 -6.63
C LEU A 28 -4.83 -4.48 -7.67
N ASP A 29 -6.07 -4.57 -8.12
CA ASP A 29 -6.46 -5.53 -9.16
C ASP A 29 -5.76 -5.25 -10.50
N ASP A 30 -5.45 -3.98 -10.77
CA ASP A 30 -4.79 -3.53 -11.99
C ASP A 30 -3.26 -3.47 -11.87
N SER A 31 -2.67 -4.08 -10.86
CA SER A 31 -1.23 -4.00 -10.56
C SER A 31 -0.34 -4.43 -11.72
N GLU A 32 -0.80 -5.33 -12.58
CA GLU A 32 -0.04 -5.80 -13.75
C GLU A 32 0.34 -4.68 -14.70
N LYS A 33 -0.46 -3.62 -14.77
CA LYS A 33 -0.15 -2.44 -15.60
C LYS A 33 1.17 -1.79 -15.21
N TYR A 34 1.59 -1.98 -13.98
CA TYR A 34 2.83 -1.44 -13.43
C TYR A 34 3.96 -2.48 -13.39
N GLY A 35 3.68 -3.69 -13.86
CA GLY A 35 4.65 -4.78 -13.75
C GLY A 35 4.78 -5.28 -12.30
N VAL A 36 3.73 -5.18 -11.51
CA VAL A 36 3.70 -5.52 -10.10
C VAL A 36 2.73 -6.67 -9.86
N GLY A 37 3.16 -7.67 -9.09
CA GLY A 37 2.30 -8.74 -8.59
C GLY A 37 2.06 -8.57 -7.10
N VAL A 38 0.82 -8.43 -6.68
CA VAL A 38 0.48 -8.31 -5.26
C VAL A 38 0.46 -9.70 -4.63
N ILE A 39 1.35 -9.94 -3.67
CA ILE A 39 1.40 -11.20 -2.91
C ILE A 39 0.37 -11.15 -1.80
N THR A 40 0.37 -10.07 -1.03
CA THR A 40 -0.63 -9.80 -0.01
C THR A 40 -0.75 -8.30 0.21
N ALA A 41 -1.93 -7.86 0.60
CA ALA A 41 -2.20 -6.46 0.90
C ALA A 41 -3.31 -6.38 1.94
N GLY A 42 -3.20 -5.41 2.83
CA GLY A 42 -4.22 -5.21 3.84
C GLY A 42 -3.91 -4.00 4.71
N PRO A 43 -4.84 -3.61 5.56
CA PRO A 43 -4.61 -2.49 6.46
C PRO A 43 -3.80 -2.91 7.68
N PHE A 44 -2.95 -1.99 8.16
CA PHE A 44 -2.59 -2.02 9.56
C PHE A 44 -3.81 -1.56 10.36
N VAL A 45 -4.02 -2.17 11.49
CA VAL A 45 -5.14 -1.82 12.36
C VAL A 45 -4.64 -1.43 13.75
N ALA A 46 -5.44 -0.64 14.45
CA ALA A 46 -5.16 -0.27 15.83
C ALA A 46 -5.30 -1.50 16.75
N ASP A 47 -5.05 -1.34 18.03
CA ASP A 47 -5.11 -2.44 19.00
C ASP A 47 -6.52 -3.02 19.18
N ASP A 48 -7.55 -2.35 18.67
CA ASP A 48 -8.91 -2.89 18.63
C ASP A 48 -9.06 -4.00 17.56
N ASN A 49 -8.01 -4.24 16.78
CA ASN A 49 -7.95 -5.23 15.69
C ASN A 49 -8.97 -4.94 14.58
N GLU A 50 -9.37 -3.71 14.40
CA GLU A 50 -10.47 -3.35 13.50
C GLU A 50 -10.25 -2.03 12.77
N THR A 51 -9.86 -0.96 13.47
CA THR A 51 -9.74 0.38 12.90
C THR A 51 -8.49 0.52 12.04
N PRO A 52 -8.64 0.78 10.72
CA PRO A 52 -7.48 0.95 9.84
C PRO A 52 -6.67 2.20 10.22
N ILE A 53 -5.34 2.05 10.27
CA ILE A 53 -4.40 3.13 10.56
C ILE A 53 -3.27 3.23 9.55
N GLY A 54 -3.28 2.37 8.55
CA GLY A 54 -2.25 2.33 7.52
C GLY A 54 -2.47 1.18 6.59
N SER A 55 -1.50 0.95 5.72
CA SER A 55 -1.55 -0.11 4.70
C SER A 55 -0.22 -0.84 4.62
N LEU A 56 -0.30 -2.16 4.42
CA LEU A 56 0.85 -3.01 4.14
C LEU A 56 0.64 -3.66 2.79
N PHE A 57 1.68 -3.63 1.96
CA PHE A 57 1.72 -4.45 0.74
C PHE A 57 3.00 -5.27 0.74
N ILE A 58 2.87 -6.52 0.32
CA ILE A 58 4.03 -7.34 -0.05
C ILE A 58 3.84 -7.65 -1.52
N ILE A 59 4.77 -7.23 -2.35
CA ILE A 59 4.64 -7.29 -3.79
C ILE A 59 5.89 -7.86 -4.46
N GLU A 60 5.70 -8.40 -5.66
CA GLU A 60 6.77 -8.82 -6.55
C GLU A 60 6.90 -7.80 -7.66
N ALA A 61 8.11 -7.34 -7.95
CA ALA A 61 8.38 -6.40 -9.03
C ALA A 61 9.83 -6.57 -9.51
N LYS A 62 10.10 -6.11 -10.73
CA LYS A 62 11.46 -6.21 -11.29
C LYS A 62 12.43 -5.24 -10.63
N ASP A 63 11.95 -4.06 -10.22
CA ASP A 63 12.78 -3.02 -9.62
C ASP A 63 11.95 -2.05 -8.76
N ARG A 64 12.66 -1.20 -8.04
CA ARG A 64 12.05 -0.19 -7.16
C ARG A 64 11.26 0.86 -7.94
N ALA A 65 11.67 1.19 -9.16
CA ALA A 65 10.96 2.19 -9.97
C ALA A 65 9.53 1.75 -10.28
N ALA A 66 9.33 0.47 -10.58
CA ALA A 66 7.99 -0.09 -10.81
C ALA A 66 7.14 0.00 -9.54
N VAL A 67 7.72 -0.32 -8.39
CA VAL A 67 7.04 -0.23 -7.08
C VAL A 67 6.63 1.20 -6.80
N LYS A 68 7.54 2.13 -6.98
CA LYS A 68 7.29 3.55 -6.73
C LYS A 68 6.15 4.08 -7.58
N ALA A 69 6.14 3.75 -8.88
CA ALA A 69 5.06 4.16 -9.79
C ALA A 69 3.72 3.60 -9.34
N PHE A 70 3.68 2.34 -8.93
CA PHE A 70 2.49 1.67 -8.44
C PHE A 70 1.94 2.35 -7.17
N VAL A 71 2.80 2.60 -6.20
CA VAL A 71 2.42 3.22 -4.91
C VAL A 71 1.95 4.65 -5.12
N GLU A 72 2.67 5.45 -5.93
CA GLU A 72 2.32 6.86 -6.16
C GLU A 72 1.03 7.03 -6.94
N SER A 73 0.59 6.02 -7.68
CA SER A 73 -0.67 6.03 -8.43
C SER A 73 -1.86 5.50 -7.64
N ASP A 74 -1.63 4.97 -6.45
CA ASP A 74 -2.71 4.46 -5.60
C ASP A 74 -3.63 5.61 -5.17
N PRO A 75 -4.96 5.44 -5.30
CA PRO A 75 -5.92 6.45 -4.83
C PRO A 75 -5.73 6.85 -3.36
N TYR A 76 -5.20 5.98 -2.52
CA TYR A 76 -4.88 6.33 -1.15
C TYR A 76 -3.72 7.33 -1.08
N HIS A 77 -2.78 7.25 -2.02
CA HIS A 77 -1.70 8.23 -2.11
C HIS A 77 -2.20 9.54 -2.72
N THR A 78 -2.89 9.47 -3.86
CA THR A 78 -3.30 10.65 -4.61
C THR A 78 -4.39 11.46 -3.90
N ASN A 79 -5.16 10.84 -3.02
CA ASN A 79 -6.23 11.50 -2.27
C ASN A 79 -5.89 11.76 -0.81
N GLY A 80 -4.63 11.64 -0.45
CA GLY A 80 -4.15 12.07 0.84
C GLY A 80 -4.61 11.23 2.03
N VAL A 81 -4.84 9.93 1.84
CA VAL A 81 -5.10 9.01 2.95
C VAL A 81 -3.82 8.80 3.75
N TRP A 82 -2.72 8.53 3.04
CA TRP A 82 -1.42 8.31 3.68
C TRP A 82 -0.74 9.63 4.00
N GLU A 83 -0.04 9.65 5.11
CA GLU A 83 0.72 10.82 5.51
C GLU A 83 1.90 11.06 4.56
N ALA A 84 2.15 12.33 4.24
CA ALA A 84 3.32 12.72 3.44
C ALA A 84 4.58 12.29 4.21
N GLY A 85 5.46 11.54 3.54
CA GLY A 85 6.63 10.97 4.19
C GLY A 85 6.36 9.75 5.04
N GLY A 86 5.09 9.31 5.12
CA GLY A 86 4.70 8.11 5.87
C GLY A 86 4.75 6.81 5.06
N VAL A 87 5.19 6.89 3.81
CA VAL A 87 5.31 5.71 2.94
C VAL A 87 6.76 5.27 2.86
N GLU A 88 7.01 4.01 3.22
CA GLU A 88 8.34 3.41 3.16
C GLU A 88 8.29 2.19 2.23
N ILE A 89 9.30 2.07 1.39
CA ILE A 89 9.46 0.96 0.45
C ILE A 89 10.78 0.26 0.77
N HIS A 90 10.70 -1.02 1.12
CA HIS A 90 11.87 -1.83 1.45
C HIS A 90 11.96 -3.03 0.52
N ALA A 91 13.15 -3.28 -0.01
CA ALA A 91 13.43 -4.56 -0.65
C ALA A 91 13.51 -5.62 0.44
N TYR A 92 12.96 -6.79 0.17
CA TYR A 92 12.83 -7.85 1.15
C TYR A 92 13.35 -9.16 0.58
N HIS A 93 14.12 -9.88 1.37
CA HIS A 93 14.63 -11.19 0.98
C HIS A 93 14.09 -12.24 1.96
N LYS A 94 13.17 -13.07 1.48
CA LYS A 94 12.58 -14.12 2.29
C LYS A 94 13.62 -15.16 2.67
N LYS A 95 13.76 -15.44 3.96
CA LYS A 95 14.68 -16.46 4.50
C LYS A 95 13.95 -17.67 5.07
N ARG A 96 12.70 -17.51 5.45
CA ARG A 96 11.89 -18.58 6.07
C ARG A 96 10.41 -18.33 5.78
N GLY A 97 9.68 -19.42 5.67
CA GLY A 97 8.22 -19.33 5.45
C GLY A 97 7.73 -19.56 4.04
#